data_3f6c9ef1ab5495db0f7ec272e21f2393
#
_entry.id   3f6c9ef1ab5495db0f7ec272e21f2393
#
_cell.length_a   1.000
_cell.length_b   1.000
_cell.length_c   1.000
_cell.angle_alpha   90.00
_cell.angle_beta   90.00
_cell.angle_gamma   90.00
#
_symmetry.space_group_name_H-M   'P 1'
#
loop_
_entity.id
_entity.type
_entity.pdbx_description
1 polymer ?
#
loop_
_entity_poly.entity_id
_entity_poly.type
_entity_poly.pdbx_seq_one_letter_code
_entity_poly.pdbx_strand_id
1 'polypeptide(L)'
;MRSTTKLMKNWQFTGPDGKTVAVDLPHTWNNIDGQDGGNDYWRGTCTYKTQFAAPAFDVAAQQVWLQFEGVNASARVTLNGVEVASHNGGYSTFRADITTVLGENNELTVEVDNSKNDRVYPQKADFTFYGGIYRDVTLLVVNKNHLALDYLGGPGVQITPTVNGSNADIHVKSWTEGDGEVEFTVYEADGSEAVSGKGSDTTVTIEHPHLWDGVRDPYLYTCVVRLVLNGEVQDEVSQRFGVRSFSVDSKQGFFLNGRPYPLHGVSRHQDRKGLGNAITREMHDEDMQFIKELGANTIRLAHYQHDQYFYDLCDEAGMVVWAEIPYISEHMPNGRENTISQMKELIVQNYNHACIVCWGVSNEITISTKDNRDMRDNHHVLNDLCHEMDKTRLTTLACYA
;
A
#
# COMPACT_ATOMS: atom_id res chain seq x y z
N MET A 1 3.76 12.47 -20.30
CA MET A 1 2.81 12.16 -19.18
C MET A 1 2.66 10.66 -19.03
N ARG A 2 2.37 10.15 -17.83
CA ARG A 2 2.20 8.72 -17.58
C ARG A 2 1.04 8.14 -18.38
N SER A 3 1.22 6.95 -18.95
CA SER A 3 0.12 6.13 -19.42
C SER A 3 0.17 4.75 -18.78
N THR A 4 -1.00 4.14 -18.60
CA THR A 4 -1.14 2.86 -17.89
C THR A 4 -1.91 1.86 -18.73
N THR A 5 -1.48 0.60 -18.69
CA THR A 5 -2.18 -0.52 -19.31
C THR A 5 -2.24 -1.69 -18.34
N LYS A 6 -3.44 -2.14 -17.98
CA LYS A 6 -3.62 -3.28 -17.07
C LYS A 6 -3.39 -4.61 -17.78
N LEU A 7 -2.63 -5.50 -17.16
CA LEU A 7 -2.39 -6.87 -17.59
C LEU A 7 -3.19 -7.87 -16.73
N MET A 8 -4.52 -7.79 -16.79
CA MET A 8 -5.42 -8.56 -15.91
C MET A 8 -5.99 -9.82 -16.56
N LYS A 9 -5.76 -10.03 -17.85
CA LYS A 9 -6.42 -11.07 -18.64
C LYS A 9 -5.43 -12.03 -19.28
N ASN A 10 -5.93 -13.24 -19.59
CA ASN A 10 -5.19 -14.23 -20.39
C ASN A 10 -3.89 -14.73 -19.75
N TRP A 11 -3.90 -14.95 -18.45
CA TRP A 11 -2.78 -15.60 -17.78
C TRP A 11 -2.89 -17.13 -17.84
N GLN A 12 -1.74 -17.78 -17.94
CA GLN A 12 -1.60 -19.24 -17.79
C GLN A 12 -1.08 -19.50 -16.39
N PHE A 13 -1.90 -20.13 -15.56
CA PHE A 13 -1.53 -20.53 -14.20
C PHE A 13 -1.16 -22.00 -14.17
N THR A 14 0.06 -22.31 -13.71
CA THR A 14 0.50 -23.68 -13.45
C THR A 14 0.48 -23.93 -11.95
N GLY A 15 -0.47 -24.77 -11.53
CA GLY A 15 -0.75 -25.08 -10.13
C GLY A 15 0.13 -26.18 -9.53
N PRO A 16 -0.17 -26.59 -8.28
CA PRO A 16 0.61 -27.58 -7.54
C PRO A 16 0.60 -28.97 -8.16
N ASP A 17 -0.41 -29.32 -8.97
CA ASP A 17 -0.52 -30.59 -9.69
C ASP A 17 0.21 -30.58 -11.04
N GLY A 18 0.91 -29.50 -11.37
CA GLY A 18 1.62 -29.30 -12.63
C GLY A 18 0.71 -29.00 -13.82
N LYS A 19 -0.61 -28.90 -13.62
CA LYS A 19 -1.53 -28.54 -14.69
C LYS A 19 -1.55 -27.05 -14.91
N THR A 20 -1.66 -26.68 -16.18
CA THR A 20 -1.80 -25.29 -16.60
C THR A 20 -3.24 -25.00 -17.01
N VAL A 21 -3.81 -23.94 -16.46
CA VAL A 21 -5.16 -23.46 -16.76
C VAL A 21 -5.13 -21.97 -17.08
N ALA A 22 -6.05 -21.51 -17.91
CA ALA A 22 -6.22 -20.08 -18.16
C ALA A 22 -6.94 -19.42 -16.98
N VAL A 23 -6.41 -18.30 -16.52
CA VAL A 23 -7.00 -17.48 -15.45
C VAL A 23 -6.96 -16.01 -15.80
N ASP A 24 -7.85 -15.24 -15.20
CA ASP A 24 -7.78 -13.79 -15.13
C ASP A 24 -7.35 -13.36 -13.73
N LEU A 25 -6.73 -12.19 -13.61
CA LEU A 25 -6.42 -11.57 -12.33
C LEU A 25 -7.61 -10.68 -11.87
N PRO A 26 -7.80 -10.52 -10.56
CA PRO A 26 -7.04 -11.10 -9.45
C PRO A 26 -7.26 -12.61 -9.30
N HIS A 27 -6.23 -13.36 -8.86
CA HIS A 27 -6.30 -14.80 -8.71
C HIS A 27 -5.50 -15.30 -7.50
N THR A 28 -6.07 -16.28 -6.80
CA THR A 28 -5.37 -17.08 -5.79
C THR A 28 -5.70 -18.57 -5.98
N TRP A 29 -4.74 -19.45 -5.75
CA TRP A 29 -4.98 -20.89 -5.79
C TRP A 29 -5.55 -21.44 -4.48
N ASN A 30 -5.59 -20.64 -3.41
CA ASN A 30 -6.12 -21.01 -2.12
C ASN A 30 -7.57 -20.50 -1.89
N ASN A 31 -8.31 -20.17 -2.93
CA ASN A 31 -9.63 -19.55 -2.82
C ASN A 31 -10.68 -20.38 -2.07
N ILE A 32 -10.49 -21.70 -2.00
CA ILE A 32 -11.36 -22.65 -1.29
C ILE A 32 -10.66 -23.20 -0.04
N ASP A 33 -9.35 -23.36 -0.11
CA ASP A 33 -8.53 -23.93 0.94
C ASP A 33 -8.70 -23.19 2.26
N GLY A 34 -8.74 -23.94 3.37
CA GLY A 34 -8.91 -23.36 4.72
C GLY A 34 -10.30 -22.82 5.02
N GLN A 35 -11.21 -22.81 4.05
CA GLN A 35 -12.60 -22.37 4.20
C GLN A 35 -13.61 -23.53 4.17
N ASP A 36 -13.15 -24.75 3.98
CA ASP A 36 -13.94 -25.96 3.74
C ASP A 36 -14.18 -26.82 4.98
N GLY A 37 -13.87 -26.31 6.16
CA GLY A 37 -14.10 -27.01 7.43
C GLY A 37 -12.84 -27.44 8.17
N GLY A 38 -11.72 -26.82 7.91
CA GLY A 38 -10.59 -26.86 8.84
C GLY A 38 -9.42 -27.75 8.43
N ASN A 39 -9.26 -27.98 7.17
CA ASN A 39 -8.07 -28.64 6.67
C ASN A 39 -6.97 -27.63 6.34
N ASP A 40 -5.72 -28.09 6.42
CA ASP A 40 -4.57 -27.33 5.91
C ASP A 40 -4.77 -27.02 4.43
N TYR A 41 -4.29 -25.84 4.03
CA TYR A 41 -4.23 -25.42 2.63
C TYR A 41 -2.83 -25.66 2.07
N TRP A 42 -2.78 -25.88 0.74
CA TRP A 42 -1.51 -26.11 0.08
C TRP A 42 -0.66 -24.86 0.00
N ARG A 43 0.61 -24.99 0.37
CA ARG A 43 1.63 -23.93 0.31
C ARG A 43 2.83 -24.40 -0.48
N GLY A 44 3.32 -23.57 -1.40
CA GLY A 44 4.43 -23.89 -2.27
C GLY A 44 4.56 -22.87 -3.40
N THR A 45 5.31 -23.24 -4.44
CA THR A 45 5.57 -22.38 -5.59
C THR A 45 4.68 -22.72 -6.75
N CYS A 46 3.99 -21.71 -7.31
CA CYS A 46 3.22 -21.79 -8.54
C CYS A 46 3.73 -20.79 -9.57
N THR A 47 3.37 -20.98 -10.84
CA THR A 47 3.85 -20.13 -11.92
C THR A 47 2.68 -19.50 -12.67
N TYR A 48 2.79 -18.19 -12.90
CA TYR A 48 1.91 -17.43 -13.79
C TYR A 48 2.68 -17.00 -15.01
N LYS A 49 2.08 -17.15 -16.21
CA LYS A 49 2.64 -16.67 -17.47
C LYS A 49 1.63 -15.91 -18.28
N THR A 50 2.06 -14.84 -18.91
CA THR A 50 1.25 -14.13 -19.91
C THR A 50 2.14 -13.60 -21.02
N GLN A 51 1.52 -13.25 -22.16
CA GLN A 51 2.19 -12.61 -23.28
C GLN A 51 1.50 -11.27 -23.57
N PHE A 52 2.30 -10.27 -23.87
CA PHE A 52 1.80 -8.95 -24.25
C PHE A 52 2.71 -8.28 -25.31
N ALA A 53 2.11 -7.46 -26.15
CA ALA A 53 2.85 -6.56 -27.04
C ALA A 53 3.41 -5.37 -26.26
N ALA A 54 4.60 -4.90 -26.62
CA ALA A 54 5.13 -3.69 -26.00
C ALA A 54 4.13 -2.52 -26.18
N PRO A 55 3.94 -1.68 -25.14
CA PRO A 55 3.20 -0.44 -25.29
C PRO A 55 3.93 0.47 -26.27
N ALA A 56 3.21 1.38 -26.93
CA ALA A 56 3.86 2.41 -27.72
C ALA A 56 4.63 3.38 -26.80
N PHE A 57 5.95 3.51 -27.01
CA PHE A 57 6.79 4.45 -26.27
C PHE A 57 8.01 4.86 -27.09
N ASP A 58 8.58 6.03 -26.77
CA ASP A 58 9.85 6.50 -27.33
C ASP A 58 11.00 6.08 -26.43
N VAL A 59 11.78 5.08 -26.81
CA VAL A 59 12.92 4.56 -26.04
C VAL A 59 14.00 5.62 -25.75
N ALA A 60 14.09 6.67 -26.56
CA ALA A 60 15.03 7.77 -26.33
C ALA A 60 14.57 8.69 -25.19
N ALA A 61 13.26 8.87 -25.01
CA ALA A 61 12.67 9.81 -24.07
C ALA A 61 11.88 9.18 -22.91
N GLN A 62 11.49 7.90 -23.05
CA GLN A 62 10.58 7.25 -22.12
C GLN A 62 11.15 5.94 -21.52
N GLN A 63 10.52 5.51 -20.46
CA GLN A 63 10.74 4.23 -19.78
C GLN A 63 9.43 3.47 -19.65
N VAL A 64 9.51 2.16 -19.54
CA VAL A 64 8.36 1.28 -19.28
C VAL A 64 8.62 0.52 -17.98
N TRP A 65 7.68 0.64 -17.06
CA TRP A 65 7.71 -0.01 -15.77
C TRP A 65 6.60 -1.05 -15.65
N LEU A 66 6.88 -2.13 -14.95
CA LEU A 66 5.90 -3.14 -14.56
C LEU A 66 5.60 -2.98 -13.08
N GLN A 67 4.31 -2.84 -12.73
CA GLN A 67 3.84 -2.69 -11.35
C GLN A 67 2.99 -3.88 -10.95
N PHE A 68 3.24 -4.42 -9.77
CA PHE A 68 2.41 -5.39 -9.08
C PHE A 68 1.91 -4.78 -7.77
N GLU A 69 0.60 -4.83 -7.51
CA GLU A 69 0.00 -4.24 -6.31
C GLU A 69 -0.13 -5.24 -5.15
N GLY A 70 0.01 -6.54 -5.44
CA GLY A 70 0.01 -7.59 -4.42
C GLY A 70 0.27 -8.97 -5.00
N VAL A 71 1.36 -9.61 -4.57
CA VAL A 71 1.75 -10.97 -4.95
C VAL A 71 2.22 -11.71 -3.70
N ASN A 72 1.45 -12.67 -3.22
CA ASN A 72 1.74 -13.31 -1.92
C ASN A 72 2.34 -14.72 -2.06
N ALA A 73 3.42 -15.04 -1.34
CA ALA A 73 4.13 -14.23 -0.35
C ALA A 73 5.44 -13.67 -0.91
N SER A 74 6.13 -14.42 -1.76
CA SER A 74 7.35 -14.02 -2.46
C SER A 74 7.12 -14.12 -3.95
N ALA A 75 7.67 -13.17 -4.71
CA ALA A 75 7.59 -13.12 -6.16
C ALA A 75 8.99 -13.10 -6.79
N ARG A 76 9.16 -13.85 -7.87
CA ARG A 76 10.28 -13.71 -8.80
C ARG A 76 9.73 -13.46 -10.19
N VAL A 77 10.06 -12.32 -10.77
CA VAL A 77 9.52 -11.84 -12.03
C VAL A 77 10.57 -11.92 -13.12
N THR A 78 10.25 -12.62 -14.19
CA THR A 78 11.12 -12.82 -15.36
C THR A 78 10.42 -12.32 -16.61
N LEU A 79 11.05 -11.44 -17.37
CA LEU A 79 10.58 -10.96 -18.66
C LEU A 79 11.55 -11.40 -19.77
N ASN A 80 11.06 -12.09 -20.78
CA ASN A 80 11.87 -12.58 -21.91
C ASN A 80 13.11 -13.42 -21.46
N GLY A 81 12.98 -14.15 -20.35
CA GLY A 81 14.06 -14.96 -19.77
C GLY A 81 15.04 -14.19 -18.87
N VAL A 82 14.87 -12.90 -18.67
CA VAL A 82 15.68 -12.05 -17.78
C VAL A 82 14.91 -11.78 -16.50
N GLU A 83 15.50 -12.04 -15.33
CA GLU A 83 14.92 -11.64 -14.04
C GLU A 83 14.94 -10.12 -13.91
N VAL A 84 13.77 -9.52 -13.71
CA VAL A 84 13.58 -8.06 -13.63
C VAL A 84 13.19 -7.58 -12.24
N ALA A 85 12.62 -8.46 -11.42
CA ALA A 85 12.30 -8.15 -10.02
C ALA A 85 12.25 -9.42 -9.17
N SER A 86 12.50 -9.22 -7.86
CA SER A 86 12.19 -10.17 -6.80
C SER A 86 11.67 -9.38 -5.61
N HIS A 87 10.60 -9.89 -4.95
CA HIS A 87 9.96 -9.21 -3.84
C HIS A 87 9.52 -10.20 -2.77
N ASN A 88 9.76 -9.84 -1.49
CA ASN A 88 9.39 -10.61 -0.31
C ASN A 88 8.44 -9.81 0.59
N GLY A 89 7.22 -10.26 0.70
CA GLY A 89 6.13 -9.59 1.38
C GLY A 89 4.93 -9.44 0.44
N GLY A 90 3.82 -10.09 0.78
CA GLY A 90 2.74 -10.31 -0.18
C GLY A 90 1.76 -9.17 -0.35
N TYR A 91 1.92 -8.05 0.38
CA TYR A 91 0.81 -7.12 0.61
C TYR A 91 1.07 -5.71 0.11
N SER A 92 2.25 -5.43 -0.37
CA SER A 92 2.66 -4.10 -0.84
C SER A 92 2.91 -4.08 -2.35
N THR A 93 2.86 -2.87 -2.91
CA THR A 93 3.20 -2.60 -4.31
C THR A 93 4.70 -2.68 -4.52
N PHE A 94 5.13 -3.32 -5.60
CA PHE A 94 6.50 -3.25 -6.09
C PHE A 94 6.53 -3.02 -7.61
N ARG A 95 7.66 -2.48 -8.08
CA ARG A 95 7.84 -2.11 -9.49
C ARG A 95 9.19 -2.56 -10.02
N ALA A 96 9.27 -2.75 -11.33
CA ALA A 96 10.50 -3.01 -12.07
C ALA A 96 10.56 -2.16 -13.33
N ASP A 97 11.70 -1.51 -13.58
CA ASP A 97 12.00 -0.94 -14.90
C ASP A 97 12.30 -2.10 -15.87
N ILE A 98 11.48 -2.22 -16.90
CA ILE A 98 11.61 -3.26 -17.92
C ILE A 98 12.04 -2.73 -19.28
N THR A 99 12.36 -1.44 -19.38
CA THR A 99 12.65 -0.71 -20.63
C THR A 99 13.67 -1.41 -21.51
N THR A 100 14.76 -1.90 -20.90
CA THR A 100 15.90 -2.49 -21.63
C THR A 100 15.70 -3.94 -22.04
N VAL A 101 14.69 -4.62 -21.48
CA VAL A 101 14.41 -6.04 -21.73
C VAL A 101 13.15 -6.26 -22.57
N LEU A 102 12.42 -5.17 -22.90
CA LEU A 102 11.25 -5.22 -23.77
C LEU A 102 11.63 -5.56 -25.21
N GLY A 103 10.91 -6.54 -25.78
CA GLY A 103 10.82 -6.81 -27.21
C GLY A 103 9.48 -6.35 -27.79
N GLU A 104 9.26 -6.59 -29.09
CA GLU A 104 7.96 -6.34 -29.73
C GLU A 104 6.85 -7.19 -29.10
N ASN A 105 7.14 -8.48 -28.85
CA ASN A 105 6.29 -9.42 -28.13
C ASN A 105 7.05 -9.92 -26.91
N ASN A 106 6.39 -9.96 -25.78
CA ASN A 106 7.00 -10.23 -24.48
C ASN A 106 6.35 -11.42 -23.80
N GLU A 107 7.16 -12.30 -23.22
CA GLU A 107 6.71 -13.32 -22.29
C GLU A 107 7.06 -12.92 -20.86
N LEU A 108 6.03 -12.73 -20.04
CA LEU A 108 6.16 -12.44 -18.62
C LEU A 108 5.88 -13.72 -17.83
N THR A 109 6.84 -14.10 -16.98
CA THR A 109 6.71 -15.22 -16.05
C THR A 109 6.86 -14.70 -14.62
N VAL A 110 5.93 -15.08 -13.75
CA VAL A 110 5.95 -14.76 -12.32
C VAL A 110 5.89 -16.07 -11.55
N GLU A 111 6.98 -16.39 -10.85
CA GLU A 111 6.98 -17.47 -9.86
C GLU A 111 6.54 -16.89 -8.52
N VAL A 112 5.49 -17.46 -7.96
CA VAL A 112 4.88 -17.03 -6.70
C VAL A 112 5.01 -18.14 -5.68
N ASP A 113 5.60 -17.83 -4.53
CA ASP A 113 5.85 -18.80 -3.47
C ASP A 113 5.25 -18.37 -2.14
N ASN A 114 4.32 -19.16 -1.59
CA ASN A 114 3.80 -19.04 -0.24
C ASN A 114 4.23 -20.20 0.68
N SER A 115 5.30 -20.91 0.34
CA SER A 115 5.80 -22.02 1.15
C SER A 115 6.25 -21.56 2.54
N LYS A 116 6.27 -22.52 3.48
CA LYS A 116 6.78 -22.26 4.83
C LYS A 116 8.26 -21.93 4.79
N ASN A 117 8.63 -20.86 5.46
CA ASN A 117 10.02 -20.40 5.60
C ASN A 117 10.20 -19.67 6.93
N ASP A 118 11.41 -19.20 7.22
CA ASP A 118 11.75 -18.50 8.47
C ASP A 118 12.13 -17.03 8.27
N ARG A 119 11.79 -16.45 7.11
CA ARG A 119 12.27 -15.12 6.69
C ARG A 119 11.17 -14.16 6.27
N VAL A 120 10.05 -14.66 5.74
CA VAL A 120 8.98 -13.82 5.17
C VAL A 120 7.72 -14.00 6.01
N TYR A 121 7.21 -12.92 6.56
CA TYR A 121 5.97 -12.90 7.32
C TYR A 121 4.75 -12.76 6.42
N PRO A 122 3.60 -13.35 6.82
CA PRO A 122 3.34 -14.17 8.00
C PRO A 122 3.63 -15.66 7.76
N GLN A 123 3.89 -16.42 8.84
CA GLN A 123 4.06 -17.87 8.74
C GLN A 123 3.12 -18.65 9.65
N LYS A 124 2.56 -17.98 10.67
CA LYS A 124 1.60 -18.54 11.61
C LYS A 124 0.56 -17.49 12.00
N ALA A 125 -0.69 -17.83 11.80
CA ALA A 125 -1.85 -17.04 12.19
C ALA A 125 -3.11 -17.89 12.04
N ASP A 126 -4.27 -17.32 12.36
CA ASP A 126 -5.59 -17.94 12.25
C ASP A 126 -6.34 -17.55 10.94
N PHE A 127 -5.62 -17.09 9.93
CA PHE A 127 -6.13 -16.81 8.60
C PHE A 127 -5.27 -17.44 7.50
N THR A 128 -5.84 -17.62 6.31
CA THR A 128 -5.15 -18.24 5.17
C THR A 128 -4.13 -17.29 4.55
N PHE A 129 -2.91 -17.78 4.30
CA PHE A 129 -1.86 -17.04 3.57
C PHE A 129 -2.01 -17.32 2.08
N TYR A 130 -3.03 -16.71 1.49
CA TYR A 130 -3.43 -16.91 0.11
C TYR A 130 -2.29 -16.66 -0.87
N GLY A 131 -1.87 -17.69 -1.61
CA GLY A 131 -0.85 -17.55 -2.64
C GLY A 131 -1.45 -17.11 -3.97
N GLY A 132 -0.77 -16.19 -4.67
CA GLY A 132 -1.21 -15.76 -6.00
C GLY A 132 -0.91 -14.30 -6.31
N ILE A 133 -1.30 -13.90 -7.52
CA ILE A 133 -1.34 -12.50 -7.96
C ILE A 133 -2.77 -12.00 -7.74
N TYR A 134 -3.00 -11.38 -6.61
CA TYR A 134 -4.36 -11.12 -6.12
C TYR A 134 -4.78 -9.65 -6.16
N ARG A 135 -3.95 -8.79 -6.76
CA ARG A 135 -4.23 -7.39 -7.08
C ARG A 135 -3.79 -7.06 -8.49
N ASP A 136 -3.93 -5.81 -8.89
CA ASP A 136 -3.65 -5.36 -10.24
C ASP A 136 -2.18 -5.56 -10.66
N VAL A 137 -1.99 -5.89 -11.94
CA VAL A 137 -0.71 -5.85 -12.64
C VAL A 137 -0.82 -4.81 -13.77
N THR A 138 0.10 -3.85 -13.80
CA THR A 138 0.00 -2.69 -14.68
C THR A 138 1.34 -2.40 -15.36
N LEU A 139 1.29 -2.11 -16.66
CA LEU A 139 2.38 -1.44 -17.39
C LEU A 139 2.22 0.07 -17.26
N LEU A 140 3.32 0.74 -16.92
CA LEU A 140 3.42 2.20 -16.83
C LEU A 140 4.41 2.68 -17.87
N VAL A 141 4.02 3.61 -18.74
CA VAL A 141 4.95 4.34 -19.61
C VAL A 141 5.12 5.73 -19.02
N VAL A 142 6.36 6.14 -18.77
CA VAL A 142 6.72 7.43 -18.19
C VAL A 142 7.85 8.08 -19.00
N ASN A 143 7.98 9.40 -18.93
CA ASN A 143 9.18 10.06 -19.44
C ASN A 143 10.39 9.70 -18.56
N LYS A 144 11.61 9.77 -19.07
CA LYS A 144 12.85 9.54 -18.30
C LYS A 144 13.00 10.52 -17.15
N ASN A 145 12.45 11.74 -17.31
CA ASN A 145 12.31 12.69 -16.24
C ASN A 145 10.94 12.50 -15.60
N HIS A 146 10.86 11.93 -14.40
CA HIS A 146 9.59 11.61 -13.74
C HIS A 146 9.69 11.67 -12.21
N LEU A 147 8.55 11.72 -11.56
CA LEU A 147 8.44 11.52 -10.11
C LEU A 147 8.72 10.04 -9.80
N ALA A 148 9.58 9.77 -8.83
CA ALA A 148 10.17 8.46 -8.59
C ALA A 148 9.15 7.32 -8.48
N LEU A 149 9.42 6.24 -9.16
CA LEU A 149 8.62 5.00 -9.17
C LEU A 149 9.24 3.88 -8.34
N ASP A 150 10.55 3.91 -8.13
CA ASP A 150 11.32 2.87 -7.43
C ASP A 150 11.41 3.09 -5.92
N TYR A 151 10.93 4.22 -5.39
CA TYR A 151 10.96 4.49 -3.96
C TYR A 151 9.90 3.68 -3.21
N LEU A 152 10.26 2.44 -2.84
CA LEU A 152 9.46 1.51 -2.02
C LEU A 152 8.02 1.32 -2.53
N GLY A 153 7.81 1.36 -3.85
CA GLY A 153 6.48 1.22 -4.44
C GLY A 153 5.52 2.39 -4.21
N GLY A 154 5.98 3.46 -3.59
CA GLY A 154 5.17 4.64 -3.27
C GLY A 154 4.89 5.55 -4.47
N PRO A 155 4.14 6.65 -4.25
CA PRO A 155 3.75 7.58 -5.31
C PRO A 155 4.85 8.57 -5.72
N GLY A 156 6.01 8.57 -5.04
CA GLY A 156 7.07 9.57 -5.25
C GLY A 156 6.74 10.95 -4.66
N VAL A 157 5.67 11.06 -3.90
CA VAL A 157 5.19 12.31 -3.26
C VAL A 157 4.72 12.03 -1.84
N GLN A 158 5.13 12.85 -0.90
CA GLN A 158 4.74 12.83 0.50
C GLN A 158 4.17 14.19 0.89
N ILE A 159 2.98 14.20 1.50
CA ILE A 159 2.30 15.42 1.93
C ILE A 159 2.06 15.34 3.43
N THR A 160 2.59 16.32 4.16
CA THR A 160 2.47 16.39 5.62
C THR A 160 1.74 17.66 6.03
N PRO A 161 0.43 17.59 6.25
CA PRO A 161 -0.32 18.72 6.80
C PRO A 161 -0.08 18.85 8.30
N THR A 162 0.13 20.09 8.77
CA THR A 162 0.28 20.43 10.20
C THR A 162 -0.64 21.59 10.54
N VAL A 163 -1.59 21.36 11.43
CA VAL A 163 -2.53 22.40 11.88
C VAL A 163 -1.83 23.36 12.85
N ASN A 164 -1.81 24.65 12.54
CA ASN A 164 -1.20 25.73 13.32
C ASN A 164 -2.23 26.82 13.62
N GLY A 165 -2.91 26.72 14.75
CA GLY A 165 -3.99 27.68 15.11
C GLY A 165 -5.14 27.64 14.11
N SER A 166 -5.38 28.75 13.40
CA SER A 166 -6.41 28.84 12.36
C SER A 166 -5.95 28.44 10.96
N ASN A 167 -4.67 28.11 10.80
CA ASN A 167 -4.05 27.80 9.51
C ASN A 167 -3.51 26.37 9.50
N ALA A 168 -3.13 25.88 8.33
CA ALA A 168 -2.37 24.65 8.19
C ALA A 168 -1.16 24.84 7.28
N ASP A 169 -0.02 24.37 7.73
CA ASP A 169 1.18 24.24 6.91
C ASP A 169 1.13 22.91 6.17
N ILE A 170 1.30 22.94 4.86
CA ILE A 170 1.32 21.78 3.99
C ILE A 170 2.75 21.61 3.48
N HIS A 171 3.46 20.67 4.07
CA HIS A 171 4.80 20.29 3.63
C HIS A 171 4.69 19.24 2.53
N VAL A 172 5.17 19.58 1.33
CA VAL A 172 5.20 18.70 0.16
C VAL A 172 6.65 18.32 -0.12
N LYS A 173 6.91 17.01 -0.07
CA LYS A 173 8.20 16.42 -0.43
C LYS A 173 8.01 15.46 -1.59
N SER A 174 8.91 15.51 -2.57
CA SER A 174 8.88 14.63 -3.73
C SER A 174 10.27 14.12 -4.07
N TRP A 175 10.31 12.95 -4.68
CA TRP A 175 11.51 12.32 -5.22
C TRP A 175 11.36 12.26 -6.73
N THR A 176 12.44 12.55 -7.45
CA THR A 176 12.43 12.64 -8.92
C THR A 176 13.58 11.85 -9.51
N GLU A 177 13.37 11.33 -10.72
CA GLU A 177 14.38 10.78 -11.60
C GLU A 177 14.60 11.72 -12.77
N GLY A 178 15.88 11.90 -13.17
CA GLY A 178 16.26 12.80 -14.27
C GLY A 178 16.20 14.28 -13.88
N ASP A 179 16.04 15.14 -14.88
CA ASP A 179 16.10 16.59 -14.75
C ASP A 179 14.70 17.24 -14.72
N GLY A 180 14.60 18.38 -14.05
CA GLY A 180 13.40 19.21 -13.99
C GLY A 180 13.23 19.91 -12.66
N GLU A 181 12.29 20.84 -12.62
CA GLU A 181 11.87 21.54 -11.41
C GLU A 181 10.50 21.03 -10.97
N VAL A 182 10.33 20.83 -9.67
CA VAL A 182 9.05 20.42 -9.10
C VAL A 182 8.17 21.64 -8.89
N GLU A 183 6.94 21.58 -9.40
CA GLU A 183 5.86 22.51 -9.11
C GLU A 183 4.68 21.73 -8.55
N PHE A 184 3.91 22.33 -7.64
CA PHE A 184 2.69 21.70 -7.15
C PHE A 184 1.59 22.71 -6.90
N THR A 185 0.35 22.23 -7.02
CA THR A 185 -0.87 22.99 -6.72
C THR A 185 -1.77 22.13 -5.85
N VAL A 186 -2.25 22.71 -4.76
CA VAL A 186 -3.26 22.12 -3.89
C VAL A 186 -4.61 22.68 -4.29
N TYR A 187 -5.56 21.79 -4.53
CA TYR A 187 -6.92 22.11 -4.91
C TYR A 187 -7.89 21.76 -3.80
N GLU A 188 -8.91 22.60 -3.62
CA GLU A 188 -10.11 22.29 -2.86
C GLU A 188 -10.91 21.15 -3.52
N ALA A 189 -11.90 20.59 -2.82
CA ALA A 189 -12.75 19.53 -3.35
C ALA A 189 -13.61 19.99 -4.56
N ASP A 190 -13.87 21.28 -4.69
CA ASP A 190 -14.59 21.86 -5.84
C ASP A 190 -13.69 22.14 -7.05
N GLY A 191 -12.39 21.88 -6.95
CA GLY A 191 -11.38 22.09 -7.98
C GLY A 191 -10.78 23.49 -8.02
N SER A 192 -11.16 24.40 -7.14
CA SER A 192 -10.51 25.70 -6.99
C SER A 192 -9.11 25.56 -6.38
N GLU A 193 -8.17 26.43 -6.77
CA GLU A 193 -6.82 26.43 -6.21
C GLU A 193 -6.85 27.00 -4.77
N ALA A 194 -6.35 26.21 -3.82
CA ALA A 194 -6.16 26.63 -2.45
C ALA A 194 -4.79 27.31 -2.27
N VAL A 195 -3.73 26.69 -2.76
CA VAL A 195 -2.37 27.22 -2.68
C VAL A 195 -1.46 26.47 -3.66
N SER A 196 -0.38 27.11 -4.09
CA SER A 196 0.64 26.49 -4.94
C SER A 196 2.06 26.78 -4.43
N GLY A 197 3.02 25.95 -4.89
CA GLY A 197 4.42 26.06 -4.51
C GLY A 197 5.37 25.47 -5.53
N LYS A 198 6.68 25.68 -5.32
CA LYS A 198 7.75 25.15 -6.15
C LYS A 198 8.86 24.57 -5.28
N GLY A 199 9.50 23.55 -5.80
CA GLY A 199 10.59 22.82 -5.15
C GLY A 199 10.18 21.43 -4.68
N SER A 200 11.15 20.55 -4.57
CA SER A 200 10.95 19.14 -4.18
C SER A 200 10.78 18.92 -2.67
N ASP A 201 11.03 19.96 -1.87
CA ASP A 201 10.91 19.93 -0.40
C ASP A 201 10.50 21.34 0.06
N THR A 202 9.18 21.58 0.10
CA THR A 202 8.62 22.94 0.27
C THR A 202 7.38 22.93 1.15
N THR A 203 7.24 23.95 1.99
CA THR A 203 6.05 24.16 2.82
C THR A 203 5.27 25.37 2.32
N VAL A 204 3.97 25.23 2.18
CA VAL A 204 3.01 26.30 1.88
C VAL A 204 1.92 26.31 2.96
N THR A 205 1.21 27.45 3.12
CA THR A 205 0.19 27.59 4.17
C THR A 205 -1.19 27.78 3.54
N ILE A 206 -2.16 27.03 4.02
CA ILE A 206 -3.59 27.24 3.75
C ILE A 206 -4.17 27.99 4.94
N GLU A 207 -4.74 29.16 4.70
CA GLU A 207 -5.47 29.93 5.72
C GLU A 207 -6.88 29.36 5.89
N HIS A 208 -7.29 29.15 7.15
CA HIS A 208 -8.61 28.58 7.50
C HIS A 208 -8.97 27.30 6.73
N PRO A 209 -8.13 26.25 6.79
CA PRO A 209 -8.35 25.04 6.01
C PRO A 209 -9.64 24.34 6.42
N HIS A 210 -10.30 23.70 5.46
CA HIS A 210 -11.36 22.76 5.72
C HIS A 210 -10.75 21.46 6.28
N LEU A 211 -11.13 21.07 7.48
CA LEU A 211 -10.52 19.92 8.16
C LEU A 211 -11.20 18.61 7.77
N TRP A 212 -10.39 17.56 7.62
CA TRP A 212 -10.89 16.19 7.61
C TRP A 212 -11.34 15.82 9.04
N ASP A 213 -12.65 15.68 9.26
CA ASP A 213 -13.27 15.50 10.58
C ASP A 213 -13.93 14.14 10.77
N GLY A 214 -13.30 13.11 10.25
CA GLY A 214 -13.81 11.74 10.34
C GLY A 214 -15.15 11.60 9.62
N VAL A 215 -16.03 10.73 10.13
CA VAL A 215 -17.35 10.46 9.52
C VAL A 215 -18.29 11.66 9.50
N ARG A 216 -17.95 12.74 10.20
CA ARG A 216 -18.77 13.97 10.23
C ARG A 216 -18.59 14.81 8.98
N ASP A 217 -17.34 14.94 8.53
CA ASP A 217 -16.94 15.72 7.37
C ASP A 217 -15.58 15.26 6.85
N PRO A 218 -15.53 14.24 5.97
CA PRO A 218 -14.30 13.66 5.46
C PRO A 218 -13.69 14.48 4.32
N TYR A 219 -13.45 15.76 4.55
CA TYR A 219 -12.96 16.67 3.51
C TYR A 219 -11.55 16.36 3.06
N LEU A 220 -11.35 16.26 1.74
CA LEU A 220 -10.07 15.94 1.13
C LEU A 220 -9.66 17.03 0.13
N TYR A 221 -8.40 17.46 0.25
CA TYR A 221 -7.69 18.22 -0.76
C TYR A 221 -7.05 17.30 -1.80
N THR A 222 -6.76 17.86 -2.97
CA THR A 222 -5.96 17.20 -4.00
C THR A 222 -4.71 18.01 -4.28
N CYS A 223 -3.54 17.41 -4.06
CA CYS A 223 -2.25 17.98 -4.45
C CYS A 223 -1.81 17.38 -5.78
N VAL A 224 -1.66 18.21 -6.79
CA VAL A 224 -1.10 17.84 -8.10
C VAL A 224 0.34 18.30 -8.16
N VAL A 225 1.27 17.34 -8.24
CA VAL A 225 2.72 17.57 -8.30
C VAL A 225 3.20 17.29 -9.71
N ARG A 226 3.93 18.24 -10.28
CA ARG A 226 4.46 18.20 -11.65
C ARG A 226 5.97 18.29 -11.64
N LEU A 227 6.62 17.50 -12.48
CA LEU A 227 8.01 17.70 -12.87
C LEU A 227 8.03 18.48 -14.18
N VAL A 228 8.65 19.66 -14.19
CA VAL A 228 8.66 20.58 -15.34
C VAL A 228 10.10 20.76 -15.82
N LEU A 229 10.34 20.55 -17.11
CA LEU A 229 11.64 20.81 -17.73
C LEU A 229 11.46 21.74 -18.92
N ASN A 230 12.18 22.88 -18.93
CA ASN A 230 12.10 23.90 -19.98
C ASN A 230 10.68 24.43 -20.25
N GLY A 231 9.84 24.49 -19.21
CA GLY A 231 8.44 24.92 -19.30
C GLY A 231 7.45 23.85 -19.77
N GLU A 232 7.90 22.63 -20.01
CA GLU A 232 7.06 21.50 -20.40
C GLU A 232 6.91 20.50 -19.25
N VAL A 233 5.68 20.06 -18.98
CA VAL A 233 5.38 19.04 -17.97
C VAL A 233 5.89 17.69 -18.46
N GLN A 234 6.84 17.13 -17.73
CA GLN A 234 7.42 15.82 -17.99
C GLN A 234 6.59 14.71 -17.34
N ASP A 235 6.16 14.94 -16.10
CA ASP A 235 5.38 13.97 -15.33
C ASP A 235 4.44 14.70 -14.37
N GLU A 236 3.34 14.03 -14.01
CA GLU A 236 2.34 14.53 -13.09
C GLU A 236 1.82 13.41 -12.19
N VAL A 237 1.74 13.68 -10.89
CA VAL A 237 1.14 12.79 -9.88
C VAL A 237 0.13 13.58 -9.06
N SER A 238 -1.06 13.02 -8.93
CA SER A 238 -2.13 13.56 -8.10
C SER A 238 -2.27 12.74 -6.83
N GLN A 239 -2.27 13.39 -5.67
CA GLN A 239 -2.42 12.76 -4.36
C GLN A 239 -3.50 13.47 -3.56
N ARG A 240 -4.45 12.72 -3.00
CA ARG A 240 -5.42 13.25 -2.05
C ARG A 240 -4.83 13.24 -0.65
N PHE A 241 -5.22 14.20 0.18
CA PHE A 241 -4.85 14.25 1.59
C PHE A 241 -5.90 15.03 2.39
N GLY A 242 -5.94 14.83 3.69
CA GLY A 242 -6.83 15.58 4.59
C GLY A 242 -6.04 16.36 5.62
N VAL A 243 -6.45 17.60 5.89
CA VAL A 243 -5.88 18.43 6.96
C VAL A 243 -6.56 18.07 8.26
N ARG A 244 -5.81 17.56 9.23
CA ARG A 244 -6.34 17.16 10.54
C ARG A 244 -5.25 17.19 11.62
N SER A 245 -5.70 17.22 12.85
CA SER A 245 -4.89 16.92 14.03
C SER A 245 -5.57 15.86 14.88
N PHE A 246 -4.79 15.02 15.55
CA PHE A 246 -5.32 14.04 16.51
C PHE A 246 -4.35 13.85 17.67
N SER A 247 -4.91 13.39 18.78
CA SER A 247 -4.15 13.07 19.97
C SER A 247 -4.83 11.98 20.78
N VAL A 248 -4.08 11.36 21.69
CA VAL A 248 -4.62 10.37 22.64
C VAL A 248 -4.30 10.82 24.06
N ASP A 249 -5.33 10.85 24.89
CA ASP A 249 -5.20 11.04 26.33
C ASP A 249 -5.51 9.72 27.06
N SER A 250 -4.69 9.35 28.01
CA SER A 250 -4.81 8.06 28.73
C SER A 250 -6.13 7.90 29.54
N LYS A 251 -6.82 8.99 29.83
CA LYS A 251 -8.09 9.01 30.61
C LYS A 251 -9.30 9.37 29.76
N GLN A 252 -9.12 10.17 28.72
CA GLN A 252 -10.20 10.72 27.93
C GLN A 252 -10.32 10.07 26.54
N GLY A 253 -9.32 9.30 26.11
CA GLY A 253 -9.31 8.57 24.86
C GLY A 253 -8.80 9.36 23.66
N PHE A 254 -9.37 9.10 22.50
CA PHE A 254 -8.95 9.68 21.23
C PHE A 254 -9.64 11.02 20.95
N PHE A 255 -8.86 11.98 20.45
CA PHE A 255 -9.31 13.30 20.03
C PHE A 255 -9.02 13.52 18.56
N LEU A 256 -9.98 14.05 17.83
CA LEU A 256 -9.83 14.49 16.45
C LEU A 256 -10.12 16.00 16.37
N ASN A 257 -9.19 16.75 15.81
CA ASN A 257 -9.29 18.21 15.68
C ASN A 257 -9.63 18.92 17.02
N GLY A 258 -8.95 18.46 18.09
CA GLY A 258 -9.11 19.01 19.45
C GLY A 258 -10.41 18.63 20.16
N ARG A 259 -11.25 17.79 19.59
CA ARG A 259 -12.53 17.35 20.17
C ARG A 259 -12.51 15.85 20.49
N PRO A 260 -13.14 15.41 21.61
CA PRO A 260 -13.32 13.99 21.88
C PRO A 260 -14.00 13.29 20.71
N TYR A 261 -13.40 12.17 20.30
CA TYR A 261 -13.89 11.36 19.18
C TYR A 261 -13.86 9.88 19.58
N PRO A 262 -14.91 9.40 20.28
CA PRO A 262 -14.99 8.00 20.69
C PRO A 262 -14.93 7.07 19.48
N LEU A 263 -14.03 6.09 19.54
CA LEU A 263 -13.83 5.13 18.46
C LEU A 263 -14.76 3.93 18.63
N HIS A 264 -15.58 3.66 17.64
CA HIS A 264 -16.47 2.50 17.53
C HIS A 264 -16.18 1.81 16.21
N GLY A 265 -15.66 0.59 16.21
CA GLY A 265 -15.17 0.04 14.97
C GLY A 265 -15.10 -1.47 14.89
N VAL A 266 -14.55 -1.90 13.79
CA VAL A 266 -14.39 -3.30 13.40
C VAL A 266 -12.96 -3.58 13.00
N SER A 267 -12.56 -4.86 13.08
CA SER A 267 -11.39 -5.38 12.36
C SER A 267 -11.83 -5.97 11.03
N ARG A 268 -11.04 -5.78 9.99
CA ARG A 268 -11.33 -6.30 8.65
C ARG A 268 -10.14 -7.09 8.12
N HIS A 269 -10.42 -8.31 7.62
CA HIS A 269 -9.56 -9.03 6.69
C HIS A 269 -9.97 -8.76 5.25
N GLN A 270 -9.00 -8.80 4.33
CA GLN A 270 -9.24 -8.62 2.90
C GLN A 270 -9.44 -9.97 2.23
N ASP A 271 -10.57 -10.61 2.51
CA ASP A 271 -10.91 -11.88 1.87
C ASP A 271 -12.43 -12.10 1.76
N ARG A 272 -12.82 -13.06 0.94
CA ARG A 272 -14.22 -13.44 0.74
C ARG A 272 -14.33 -14.94 0.46
N LYS A 273 -15.39 -15.56 0.99
CA LYS A 273 -15.68 -16.98 0.79
C LYS A 273 -15.69 -17.34 -0.70
N GLY A 274 -14.90 -18.34 -1.08
CA GLY A 274 -14.78 -18.86 -2.43
C GLY A 274 -13.87 -18.05 -3.37
N LEU A 275 -13.38 -16.91 -2.92
CA LEU A 275 -12.46 -16.05 -3.67
C LEU A 275 -11.11 -15.82 -2.96
N GLY A 276 -11.04 -16.13 -1.64
CA GLY A 276 -9.88 -15.78 -0.85
C GLY A 276 -9.64 -14.28 -0.89
N ASN A 277 -8.38 -13.86 -1.01
CA ASN A 277 -7.99 -12.45 -1.09
C ASN A 277 -8.10 -11.84 -2.50
N ALA A 278 -8.49 -12.61 -3.52
CA ALA A 278 -8.67 -12.15 -4.90
C ALA A 278 -10.02 -11.45 -5.10
N ILE A 279 -10.26 -10.38 -4.35
CA ILE A 279 -11.51 -9.62 -4.33
C ILE A 279 -11.46 -8.41 -5.26
N THR A 280 -12.62 -7.96 -5.72
CA THR A 280 -12.76 -6.83 -6.65
C THR A 280 -13.05 -5.53 -5.94
N ARG A 281 -13.00 -4.40 -6.67
CA ARG A 281 -13.35 -3.07 -6.15
C ARG A 281 -14.77 -3.01 -5.63
N GLU A 282 -15.71 -3.60 -6.34
CA GLU A 282 -17.14 -3.66 -5.95
C GLU A 282 -17.33 -4.38 -4.60
N MET A 283 -16.46 -5.37 -4.31
CA MET A 283 -16.49 -6.06 -3.02
C MET A 283 -15.90 -5.21 -1.89
N HIS A 284 -14.91 -4.39 -2.19
CA HIS A 284 -14.42 -3.38 -1.23
C HIS A 284 -15.50 -2.33 -0.94
N ASP A 285 -16.25 -1.87 -1.96
CA ASP A 285 -17.37 -0.93 -1.80
C ASP A 285 -18.46 -1.52 -0.92
N GLU A 286 -18.82 -2.80 -1.15
CA GLU A 286 -19.82 -3.52 -0.34
C GLU A 286 -19.37 -3.66 1.12
N ASP A 287 -18.11 -4.02 1.38
CA ASP A 287 -17.56 -4.10 2.73
C ASP A 287 -17.64 -2.73 3.44
N MET A 288 -17.26 -1.66 2.75
CA MET A 288 -17.34 -0.29 3.30
C MET A 288 -18.78 0.11 3.59
N GLN A 289 -19.73 -0.28 2.74
CA GLN A 289 -21.15 -0.05 2.98
C GLN A 289 -21.61 -0.75 4.26
N PHE A 290 -21.29 -2.02 4.45
CA PHE A 290 -21.65 -2.76 5.67
C PHE A 290 -21.03 -2.13 6.93
N ILE A 291 -19.77 -1.71 6.85
CA ILE A 291 -19.08 -1.03 7.95
C ILE A 291 -19.79 0.29 8.34
N LYS A 292 -20.25 1.05 7.34
CA LYS A 292 -21.02 2.29 7.56
C LYS A 292 -22.40 1.99 8.15
N GLU A 293 -23.09 0.94 7.70
CA GLU A 293 -24.39 0.52 8.24
C GLU A 293 -24.31 0.09 9.71
N LEU A 294 -23.17 -0.47 10.15
CA LEU A 294 -22.90 -0.76 11.56
C LEU A 294 -22.70 0.50 12.41
N GLY A 295 -22.59 1.67 11.80
CA GLY A 295 -22.29 2.93 12.50
C GLY A 295 -20.84 3.02 12.97
N ALA A 296 -19.93 2.27 12.37
CA ALA A 296 -18.51 2.33 12.70
C ALA A 296 -17.89 3.66 12.24
N ASN A 297 -16.89 4.14 12.97
CA ASN A 297 -16.08 5.30 12.63
C ASN A 297 -14.57 5.01 12.66
N THR A 298 -14.21 3.75 12.93
CA THR A 298 -12.81 3.29 12.92
C THR A 298 -12.72 1.86 12.41
N ILE A 299 -11.60 1.55 11.75
CA ILE A 299 -11.33 0.22 11.21
C ILE A 299 -9.88 -0.15 11.53
N ARG A 300 -9.67 -1.34 12.08
CA ARG A 300 -8.37 -1.99 12.07
C ARG A 300 -8.25 -2.82 10.80
N LEU A 301 -7.29 -2.48 9.95
CA LEU A 301 -6.99 -3.24 8.73
C LEU A 301 -6.05 -4.40 9.10
N ALA A 302 -6.65 -5.46 9.60
CA ALA A 302 -5.96 -6.62 10.14
C ALA A 302 -5.52 -7.56 9.01
N HIS A 303 -4.40 -8.13 9.07
CA HIS A 303 -3.20 -7.94 9.89
C HIS A 303 -2.02 -7.62 8.97
N TYR A 304 -2.28 -6.89 7.86
CA TYR A 304 -1.37 -6.63 6.75
C TYR A 304 -1.82 -5.40 5.96
N GLN A 305 -0.96 -4.88 5.10
CA GLN A 305 -1.32 -3.80 4.20
C GLN A 305 -2.47 -4.22 3.26
N HIS A 306 -3.59 -3.50 3.34
CA HIS A 306 -4.75 -3.72 2.49
C HIS A 306 -4.56 -3.08 1.10
N ASP A 307 -5.53 -3.30 0.22
CA ASP A 307 -5.57 -2.68 -1.10
C ASP A 307 -5.61 -1.15 -0.98
N GLN A 308 -4.87 -0.45 -1.86
CA GLN A 308 -4.83 1.02 -1.88
C GLN A 308 -6.23 1.62 -2.05
N TYR A 309 -7.06 0.98 -2.86
CA TYR A 309 -8.44 1.41 -3.05
C TYR A 309 -9.25 1.39 -1.75
N PHE A 310 -8.97 0.46 -0.83
CA PHE A 310 -9.69 0.43 0.44
C PHE A 310 -9.27 1.55 1.40
N TYR A 311 -8.00 1.98 1.35
CA TYR A 311 -7.56 3.19 2.07
C TYR A 311 -8.23 4.44 1.49
N ASP A 312 -8.37 4.53 0.16
CA ASP A 312 -9.13 5.61 -0.48
C ASP A 312 -10.58 5.67 0.02
N LEU A 313 -11.24 4.51 0.11
CA LEU A 313 -12.60 4.42 0.66
C LEU A 313 -12.65 4.83 2.15
N CYS A 314 -11.62 4.50 2.93
CA CYS A 314 -11.52 4.93 4.33
C CYS A 314 -11.37 6.45 4.46
N ASP A 315 -10.57 7.08 3.60
CA ASP A 315 -10.41 8.54 3.56
C ASP A 315 -11.74 9.22 3.24
N GLU A 316 -12.45 8.76 2.20
CA GLU A 316 -13.74 9.28 1.73
C GLU A 316 -14.88 9.04 2.72
N ALA A 317 -14.86 7.93 3.42
CA ALA A 317 -15.85 7.59 4.43
C ALA A 317 -15.56 8.22 5.80
N GLY A 318 -14.40 8.85 5.99
CA GLY A 318 -13.99 9.44 7.26
C GLY A 318 -13.64 8.42 8.35
N MET A 319 -13.24 7.20 7.98
CA MET A 319 -12.87 6.17 8.93
C MET A 319 -11.50 6.43 9.55
N VAL A 320 -11.39 6.35 10.86
CA VAL A 320 -10.09 6.36 11.54
C VAL A 320 -9.46 4.96 11.41
N VAL A 321 -8.23 4.88 10.90
CA VAL A 321 -7.60 3.60 10.55
C VAL A 321 -6.37 3.31 11.39
N TRP A 322 -6.29 2.06 11.87
CA TRP A 322 -5.09 1.39 12.32
C TRP A 322 -4.60 0.46 11.20
N ALA A 323 -3.47 0.79 10.58
CA ALA A 323 -2.81 0.00 9.54
C ALA A 323 -1.60 -0.72 10.12
N GLU A 324 -1.37 -1.98 9.74
CA GLU A 324 -0.32 -2.81 10.34
C GLU A 324 0.39 -3.71 9.34
N ILE A 325 1.57 -4.19 9.72
CA ILE A 325 2.33 -5.20 8.99
C ILE A 325 2.01 -6.61 9.51
N PRO A 326 2.22 -7.67 8.71
CA PRO A 326 1.88 -9.05 9.10
C PRO A 326 2.93 -9.70 10.04
N TYR A 327 3.59 -8.92 10.89
CA TYR A 327 4.40 -9.44 11.98
C TYR A 327 3.48 -9.96 13.08
N ILE A 328 3.13 -11.25 12.97
CA ILE A 328 2.03 -11.85 13.74
C ILE A 328 2.39 -13.20 14.32
N SER A 329 1.86 -13.50 15.50
CA SER A 329 1.81 -14.77 16.23
C SER A 329 3.15 -15.35 16.64
N GLU A 330 4.23 -15.08 15.94
CA GLU A 330 5.57 -15.58 16.27
C GLU A 330 6.68 -14.59 15.89
N HIS A 331 7.80 -14.68 16.58
CA HIS A 331 9.02 -14.00 16.20
C HIS A 331 9.98 -14.96 15.50
N MET A 332 10.33 -14.65 14.27
CA MET A 332 11.33 -15.37 13.50
C MET A 332 12.64 -14.55 13.48
N PRO A 333 13.74 -15.03 14.11
CA PRO A 333 15.00 -14.26 14.13
C PRO A 333 15.52 -13.87 12.75
N ASN A 334 15.31 -14.73 11.74
CA ASN A 334 15.72 -14.46 10.34
C ASN A 334 14.73 -13.59 9.57
N GLY A 335 13.57 -13.25 10.15
CA GLY A 335 12.50 -12.45 9.53
C GLY A 335 12.55 -10.95 9.85
N ARG A 336 13.53 -10.49 10.64
CA ARG A 336 13.63 -9.08 11.07
C ARG A 336 13.68 -8.11 9.88
N GLU A 337 14.55 -8.38 8.90
CA GLU A 337 14.69 -7.52 7.73
C GLU A 337 13.41 -7.44 6.90
N ASN A 338 12.63 -8.53 6.85
CA ASN A 338 11.35 -8.53 6.18
C ASN A 338 10.31 -7.68 6.93
N THR A 339 10.29 -7.70 8.27
CA THR A 339 9.40 -6.80 9.04
C THR A 339 9.74 -5.32 8.80
N ILE A 340 11.04 -5.00 8.71
CA ILE A 340 11.53 -3.64 8.42
C ILE A 340 11.14 -3.23 6.99
N SER A 341 11.33 -4.10 6.00
CA SER A 341 10.98 -3.83 4.61
C SER A 341 9.48 -3.58 4.46
N GLN A 342 8.64 -4.47 5.00
CA GLN A 342 7.19 -4.33 4.93
C GLN A 342 6.70 -3.07 5.66
N MET A 343 7.32 -2.68 6.78
CA MET A 343 6.96 -1.45 7.49
C MET A 343 7.32 -0.20 6.67
N LYS A 344 8.48 -0.17 6.03
CA LYS A 344 8.88 0.93 5.14
C LYS A 344 7.92 1.08 3.97
N GLU A 345 7.56 -0.03 3.33
CA GLU A 345 6.60 -0.07 2.22
C GLU A 345 5.21 0.40 2.67
N LEU A 346 4.71 -0.11 3.80
CA LEU A 346 3.44 0.30 4.36
C LEU A 346 3.39 1.82 4.58
N ILE A 347 4.41 2.39 5.22
CA ILE A 347 4.46 3.83 5.52
C ILE A 347 4.54 4.64 4.22
N VAL A 348 5.47 4.34 3.32
CA VAL A 348 5.71 5.14 2.10
C VAL A 348 4.51 5.09 1.16
N GLN A 349 3.90 3.92 1.00
CA GLN A 349 2.77 3.74 0.09
C GLN A 349 1.47 4.37 0.62
N ASN A 350 1.34 4.51 1.94
CA ASN A 350 0.11 4.96 2.57
C ASN A 350 0.25 6.29 3.33
N TYR A 351 1.37 6.99 3.22
CA TYR A 351 1.67 8.19 3.99
C TYR A 351 0.62 9.29 3.82
N ASN A 352 0.09 9.46 2.61
CA ASN A 352 -0.80 10.57 2.28
C ASN A 352 -2.26 10.35 2.74
N HIS A 353 -2.62 9.13 3.17
CA HIS A 353 -3.99 8.83 3.62
C HIS A 353 -4.33 9.54 4.93
N ALA A 354 -5.40 10.35 4.89
CA ALA A 354 -5.90 11.09 6.03
C ALA A 354 -6.44 10.16 7.14
N CYS A 355 -7.03 9.04 6.76
CA CYS A 355 -7.66 8.08 7.66
C CYS A 355 -6.68 7.42 8.64
N ILE A 356 -5.42 7.21 8.26
CA ILE A 356 -4.45 6.49 9.09
C ILE A 356 -3.95 7.38 10.23
N VAL A 357 -4.10 6.91 11.46
CA VAL A 357 -3.62 7.59 12.68
C VAL A 357 -2.57 6.78 13.45
N CYS A 358 -2.41 5.51 13.10
CA CYS A 358 -1.58 4.58 13.83
C CYS A 358 -0.95 3.51 12.94
N TRP A 359 0.35 3.26 13.14
CA TRP A 359 1.09 2.16 12.54
C TRP A 359 1.19 1.00 13.54
N GLY A 360 0.65 -0.15 13.17
CA GLY A 360 0.72 -1.39 13.95
C GLY A 360 2.02 -2.13 13.68
N VAL A 361 2.88 -2.25 14.69
CA VAL A 361 4.21 -2.87 14.54
C VAL A 361 4.18 -4.39 14.69
N SER A 362 3.17 -4.95 15.34
CA SER A 362 2.98 -6.41 15.47
C SER A 362 1.63 -6.80 16.02
N ASN A 363 1.29 -8.09 15.88
CA ASN A 363 0.11 -8.70 16.49
C ASN A 363 0.43 -10.01 17.21
N GLU A 364 0.15 -10.05 18.52
CA GLU A 364 0.08 -11.27 19.33
C GLU A 364 1.30 -12.20 19.24
N ILE A 365 2.49 -11.65 19.14
CA ILE A 365 3.74 -12.43 18.93
C ILE A 365 3.94 -13.49 20.05
N THR A 366 3.48 -13.19 21.25
CA THR A 366 3.63 -14.08 22.42
C THR A 366 2.76 -15.33 22.38
N ILE A 367 1.84 -15.47 21.44
CA ILE A 367 1.10 -16.74 21.21
C ILE A 367 2.05 -17.90 20.95
N SER A 368 3.10 -17.69 20.17
CA SER A 368 4.00 -18.78 19.76
C SER A 368 5.46 -18.54 20.10
N THR A 369 5.81 -17.32 20.50
CA THR A 369 7.18 -16.99 20.91
C THR A 369 7.19 -16.54 22.36
N LYS A 370 7.87 -17.30 23.21
CA LYS A 370 8.12 -16.84 24.56
C LYS A 370 8.89 -15.51 24.54
N ASP A 371 8.46 -14.58 25.38
CA ASP A 371 9.09 -13.27 25.48
C ASP A 371 10.62 -13.38 25.63
N ASN A 372 11.35 -12.69 24.75
CA ASN A 372 12.80 -12.71 24.70
C ASN A 372 13.35 -11.38 24.19
N ARG A 373 14.67 -11.20 24.35
CA ARG A 373 15.34 -9.96 24.02
C ARG A 373 15.27 -9.64 22.52
N ASP A 374 15.50 -10.61 21.65
CA ASP A 374 15.54 -10.40 20.19
C ASP A 374 14.18 -9.91 19.65
N MET A 375 13.09 -10.50 20.14
CA MET A 375 11.72 -10.04 19.84
C MET A 375 11.51 -8.59 20.28
N ARG A 376 11.91 -8.24 21.51
CA ARG A 376 11.76 -6.86 22.03
C ARG A 376 12.61 -5.87 21.26
N ASP A 377 13.85 -6.24 20.93
CA ASP A 377 14.74 -5.41 20.11
C ASP A 377 14.13 -5.16 18.71
N ASN A 378 13.45 -6.16 18.12
CA ASN A 378 12.73 -5.95 16.85
C ASN A 378 11.56 -4.97 16.98
N HIS A 379 10.79 -5.03 18.08
CA HIS A 379 9.72 -4.05 18.33
C HIS A 379 10.28 -2.62 18.49
N HIS A 380 11.41 -2.45 19.20
CA HIS A 380 12.07 -1.15 19.30
C HIS A 380 12.53 -0.64 17.92
N VAL A 381 13.17 -1.49 17.14
CA VAL A 381 13.60 -1.11 15.76
C VAL A 381 12.42 -0.67 14.92
N LEU A 382 11.30 -1.38 14.93
CA LEU A 382 10.10 -1.02 14.17
C LEU A 382 9.45 0.26 14.68
N ASN A 383 9.36 0.44 16.00
CA ASN A 383 8.85 1.67 16.61
C ASN A 383 9.68 2.89 16.20
N ASP A 384 11.01 2.79 16.33
CA ASP A 384 11.91 3.88 16.01
C ASP A 384 11.87 4.20 14.51
N LEU A 385 11.82 3.17 13.66
CA LEU A 385 11.65 3.31 12.21
C LEU A 385 10.36 4.06 11.86
N CYS A 386 9.24 3.71 12.50
CA CYS A 386 7.98 4.41 12.26
C CYS A 386 8.11 5.90 12.57
N HIS A 387 8.68 6.27 13.72
CA HIS A 387 8.83 7.65 14.14
C HIS A 387 9.93 8.42 13.38
N GLU A 388 10.91 7.71 12.82
CA GLU A 388 11.89 8.30 11.90
C GLU A 388 11.25 8.67 10.56
N MET A 389 10.42 7.77 10.01
CA MET A 389 9.79 7.95 8.70
C MET A 389 8.52 8.80 8.75
N ASP A 390 7.81 8.76 9.87
CA ASP A 390 6.55 9.49 10.08
C ASP A 390 6.44 10.01 11.51
N LYS A 391 6.65 11.30 11.69
CA LYS A 391 6.54 11.99 12.98
C LYS A 391 5.10 12.37 13.36
N THR A 392 4.14 12.10 12.50
CA THR A 392 2.76 12.58 12.65
C THR A 392 1.82 11.52 13.20
N ARG A 393 2.18 10.24 13.10
CA ARG A 393 1.32 9.12 13.50
C ARG A 393 1.87 8.40 14.73
N LEU A 394 0.94 7.78 15.43
CA LEU A 394 1.23 6.93 16.59
C LEU A 394 1.70 5.54 16.14
N THR A 395 2.31 4.81 17.06
CA THR A 395 2.59 3.38 16.93
C THR A 395 1.83 2.58 17.96
N THR A 396 1.49 1.35 17.62
CA THR A 396 0.84 0.42 18.53
C THR A 396 1.20 -1.03 18.20
N LEU A 397 0.85 -1.92 19.09
CA LEU A 397 0.87 -3.37 18.87
C LEU A 397 -0.32 -4.02 19.59
N ALA A 398 -0.83 -5.13 19.07
CA ALA A 398 -1.78 -5.94 19.80
C ALA A 398 -1.03 -6.99 20.62
N CYS A 399 -1.32 -7.03 21.92
CA CYS A 399 -0.78 -8.03 22.82
C CYS A 399 -1.73 -9.21 22.96
N TYR A 400 -1.18 -10.42 23.00
CA TYR A 400 -1.88 -11.59 23.50
C TYR A 400 -1.80 -11.59 25.03
N ALA A 401 -2.96 -11.59 25.69
CA ALA A 401 -3.08 -11.56 27.15
C ALA A 401 -3.13 -12.96 27.76
#